data_deea503a25a12663638ca67035186d6a
#
_entry.id   deea503a25a12663638ca67035186d6a
#
_cell.length_a   1.000
_cell.length_b   1.000
_cell.length_c   1.000
_cell.angle_alpha   90.00
_cell.angle_beta   90.00
_cell.angle_gamma   90.00
#
_symmetry.space_group_name_H-M   'P 1'
#
loop_
_entity.id
_entity.type
_entity.pdbx_description
1 polymer ?
#
loop_
_entity_poly.entity_id
_entity_poly.type
_entity_poly.pdbx_seq_one_letter_code
_entity_poly.pdbx_strand_id
1 'polypeptide(L)'
;SIFDRTVEKNGLKKTTGILKKGLITFSPLAQGQLTDRYLNGIPEDSRIRTDGRFLKESNLTPERLLQIRELNDMAAGRGEKLSEMALGWLLAQQEVTSVLIGASRPQQILDNIKAIHCAPFTEEELVRIDEIAAENTASMIMKSQIYPGA
;
A
#
# COMPACT_ATOMS: atom_id res chain seq x y z
N SER A 1 -4.50 -3.26 -0.38
CA SER A 1 -3.44 -2.31 0.01
C SER A 1 -3.76 -0.91 -0.51
N ILE A 2 -3.03 0.10 -0.05
CA ILE A 2 -3.16 1.48 -0.57
C ILE A 2 -3.00 1.50 -2.10
N PHE A 3 -2.10 0.69 -2.65
CA PHE A 3 -1.83 0.63 -4.09
C PHE A 3 -2.72 -0.36 -4.87
N ASP A 4 -3.38 -1.27 -4.20
CA ASP A 4 -4.33 -2.20 -4.84
C ASP A 4 -5.73 -2.01 -4.23
N ARG A 5 -6.61 -1.41 -4.99
CA ARG A 5 -7.99 -1.08 -4.64
C ARG A 5 -9.00 -1.94 -5.42
N THR A 6 -8.58 -3.10 -5.91
CA THR A 6 -9.41 -3.99 -6.73
C THR A 6 -10.73 -4.33 -6.04
N VAL A 7 -10.69 -4.64 -4.75
CA VAL A 7 -11.90 -5.02 -3.96
C VAL A 7 -12.91 -3.88 -3.79
N GLU A 8 -12.45 -2.64 -3.89
CA GLU A 8 -13.33 -1.46 -3.88
C GLU A 8 -13.96 -1.27 -5.26
N LYS A 9 -13.14 -1.35 -6.31
CA LYS A 9 -13.56 -1.11 -7.70
C LYS A 9 -14.51 -2.19 -8.23
N ASN A 10 -14.31 -3.46 -7.86
CA ASN A 10 -15.17 -4.57 -8.29
C ASN A 10 -16.41 -4.78 -7.41
N GLY A 11 -16.61 -3.97 -6.38
CA GLY A 11 -17.76 -4.02 -5.49
C GLY A 11 -17.70 -5.10 -4.40
N LEU A 12 -16.63 -5.89 -4.30
CA LEU A 12 -16.51 -6.95 -3.28
C LEU A 12 -16.60 -6.38 -1.86
N LYS A 13 -15.88 -5.28 -1.58
CA LYS A 13 -15.93 -4.61 -0.29
C LYS A 13 -17.35 -4.20 0.09
N LYS A 14 -18.08 -3.58 -0.83
CA LYS A 14 -19.48 -3.19 -0.63
C LYS A 14 -20.38 -4.40 -0.36
N THR A 15 -20.21 -5.47 -1.14
CA THR A 15 -21.01 -6.71 -1.00
C THR A 15 -20.76 -7.37 0.34
N THR A 16 -19.50 -7.48 0.80
CA THR A 16 -19.19 -8.07 2.10
C THR A 16 -19.75 -7.26 3.26
N GLY A 17 -19.74 -5.93 3.16
CA GLY A 17 -20.38 -5.04 4.14
C GLY A 17 -21.90 -5.27 4.24
N ILE A 18 -22.60 -5.33 3.09
CA ILE A 18 -24.03 -5.62 3.05
C ILE A 18 -24.37 -6.99 3.66
N LEU A 19 -23.57 -7.99 3.34
CA LEU A 19 -23.74 -9.38 3.83
C LEU A 19 -23.21 -9.58 5.25
N LYS A 20 -22.66 -8.54 5.89
CA LYS A 20 -22.00 -8.61 7.21
C LYS A 20 -20.93 -9.70 7.27
N LYS A 21 -20.14 -9.83 6.20
CA LYS A 21 -18.98 -10.70 6.12
C LYS A 21 -17.70 -9.90 6.25
N GLY A 22 -16.68 -10.50 6.86
CA GLY A 22 -15.37 -9.87 6.98
C GLY A 22 -14.47 -10.15 5.77
N LEU A 23 -13.47 -9.31 5.59
CA LEU A 23 -12.41 -9.48 4.62
C LEU A 23 -11.10 -9.79 5.33
N ILE A 24 -10.35 -10.76 4.80
CA ILE A 24 -8.96 -10.98 5.15
C ILE A 24 -8.12 -10.45 3.99
N THR A 25 -7.27 -9.47 4.26
CA THR A 25 -6.42 -8.87 3.22
C THR A 25 -5.06 -9.54 3.18
N PHE A 26 -4.49 -9.70 1.99
CA PHE A 26 -3.14 -10.23 1.78
C PHE A 26 -2.27 -9.21 1.04
N SER A 27 -0.94 -9.38 1.09
CA SER A 27 0.03 -8.44 0.51
C SER A 27 -0.22 -6.97 0.93
N PRO A 28 -0.47 -6.71 2.21
CA PRO A 28 -0.91 -5.39 2.67
C PRO A 28 0.13 -4.30 2.43
N LEU A 29 1.42 -4.65 2.38
CA LEU A 29 2.54 -3.75 2.14
C LEU A 29 2.99 -3.75 0.66
N ALA A 30 2.16 -4.22 -0.27
CA ALA A 30 2.44 -4.22 -1.71
C ALA A 30 3.85 -4.76 -2.05
N GLN A 31 4.18 -5.95 -1.53
CA GLN A 31 5.49 -6.60 -1.69
C GLN A 31 6.67 -5.80 -1.10
N GLY A 32 6.42 -4.98 -0.08
CA GLY A 32 7.41 -4.13 0.59
C GLY A 32 7.51 -2.71 0.01
N GLN A 33 6.72 -2.35 -1.00
CA GLN A 33 6.70 -0.99 -1.54
C GLN A 33 6.19 0.02 -0.49
N LEU A 34 5.24 -0.37 0.36
CA LEU A 34 4.70 0.46 1.44
C LEU A 34 5.57 0.33 2.71
N THR A 35 6.87 0.49 2.53
CA THR A 35 7.89 0.56 3.59
C THR A 35 8.96 1.57 3.19
N ASP A 36 9.88 1.87 4.10
CA ASP A 36 11.05 2.72 3.84
C ASP A 36 12.12 2.04 2.96
N ARG A 37 11.94 0.76 2.64
CA ARG A 37 12.95 -0.11 2.01
C ARG A 37 13.44 0.41 0.66
N TYR A 38 12.58 1.04 -0.12
CA TYR A 38 12.88 1.49 -1.49
C TYR A 38 13.12 2.99 -1.62
N LEU A 39 13.10 3.75 -0.53
CA LEU A 39 13.29 5.21 -0.55
C LEU A 39 14.67 5.63 -1.06
N ASN A 40 15.69 4.82 -0.77
CA ASN A 40 17.10 5.09 -1.11
C ASN A 40 17.65 4.17 -2.22
N GLY A 41 16.78 3.61 -3.05
CA GLY A 41 17.13 2.67 -4.11
C GLY A 41 16.67 1.23 -3.82
N ILE A 42 17.12 0.30 -4.66
CA ILE A 42 16.74 -1.11 -4.56
C ILE A 42 17.83 -1.85 -3.76
N PRO A 43 17.55 -2.31 -2.52
CA PRO A 43 18.51 -3.06 -1.73
C PRO A 43 18.88 -4.39 -2.42
N GLU A 44 20.14 -4.84 -2.23
CA GLU A 44 20.60 -6.10 -2.83
C GLU A 44 19.85 -7.33 -2.31
N ASP A 45 19.44 -7.30 -1.03
CA ASP A 45 18.65 -8.35 -0.39
C ASP A 45 17.14 -8.23 -0.67
N SER A 46 16.72 -7.33 -1.58
CA SER A 46 15.32 -7.14 -1.91
C SER A 46 14.76 -8.30 -2.74
N ARG A 47 13.44 -8.52 -2.63
CA ARG A 47 12.75 -9.52 -3.46
C ARG A 47 12.89 -9.26 -4.97
N ILE A 48 13.10 -8.01 -5.37
CA ILE A 48 13.36 -7.63 -6.76
C ILE A 48 14.64 -8.31 -7.26
N ARG A 49 15.69 -8.31 -6.44
CA ARG A 49 17.00 -8.88 -6.82
C ARG A 49 17.11 -10.37 -6.55
N THR A 50 16.42 -10.89 -5.54
CA THR A 50 16.55 -12.29 -5.11
C THR A 50 15.54 -13.25 -5.74
N ASP A 51 14.32 -12.79 -6.03
CA ASP A 51 13.22 -13.64 -6.52
C ASP A 51 12.63 -13.12 -7.83
N GLY A 52 12.33 -11.82 -7.94
CA GLY A 52 11.81 -11.17 -9.15
C GLY A 52 10.44 -11.66 -9.66
N ARG A 53 9.85 -12.70 -9.04
CA ARG A 53 8.57 -13.29 -9.49
C ARG A 53 7.38 -12.38 -9.29
N PHE A 54 7.30 -11.73 -8.13
CA PHE A 54 6.13 -10.96 -7.71
C PHE A 54 6.35 -9.45 -7.76
N LEU A 55 7.59 -9.00 -7.61
CA LEU A 55 7.96 -7.60 -7.69
C LEU A 55 9.18 -7.47 -8.60
N LYS A 56 9.04 -6.74 -9.69
CA LYS A 56 10.09 -6.45 -10.67
C LYS A 56 10.57 -5.02 -10.50
N GLU A 57 11.78 -4.73 -10.96
CA GLU A 57 12.32 -3.36 -10.98
C GLU A 57 11.40 -2.41 -11.76
N SER A 58 10.79 -2.90 -12.84
CA SER A 58 9.81 -2.15 -13.64
C SER A 58 8.55 -1.73 -12.86
N ASN A 59 8.28 -2.30 -11.70
CA ASN A 59 7.18 -1.88 -10.83
C ASN A 59 7.53 -0.65 -9.97
N LEU A 60 8.82 -0.32 -9.84
CA LEU A 60 9.31 0.86 -9.12
C LEU A 60 9.59 2.00 -10.11
N THR A 61 8.57 2.43 -10.80
CA THR A 61 8.69 3.59 -11.69
C THR A 61 9.00 4.87 -10.90
N PRO A 62 9.54 5.92 -11.53
CA PRO A 62 9.75 7.20 -10.86
C PRO A 62 8.48 7.72 -10.16
N GLU A 63 7.32 7.56 -10.80
CA GLU A 63 6.02 7.95 -10.26
C GLU A 63 5.69 7.13 -9.00
N ARG A 64 5.93 5.81 -9.03
CA ARG A 64 5.71 4.93 -7.88
C ARG A 64 6.63 5.30 -6.71
N LEU A 65 7.88 5.63 -6.99
CA LEU A 65 8.82 6.06 -5.96
C LEU A 65 8.41 7.41 -5.34
N LEU A 66 7.86 8.31 -6.14
CA LEU A 66 7.30 9.57 -5.63
C LEU A 66 6.11 9.30 -4.69
N GLN A 67 5.17 8.45 -5.10
CA GLN A 67 4.04 8.05 -4.26
C GLN A 67 4.51 7.43 -2.92
N ILE A 68 5.52 6.57 -2.95
CA ILE A 68 6.08 5.96 -1.75
C ILE A 68 6.69 7.04 -0.84
N ARG A 69 7.40 8.01 -1.38
CA ARG A 69 7.98 9.13 -0.63
C ARG A 69 6.90 9.99 0.03
N GLU A 70 5.89 10.40 -0.72
CA GLU A 70 4.79 11.21 -0.19
C GLU A 70 4.03 10.50 0.93
N LEU A 71 3.76 9.20 0.77
CA LEU A 71 3.13 8.40 1.81
C LEU A 71 4.06 8.24 3.03
N ASN A 72 5.38 8.12 2.82
CA ASN A 72 6.35 8.04 3.90
C ASN A 72 6.44 9.36 4.69
N ASP A 73 6.42 10.49 4.01
CA ASP A 73 6.44 11.81 4.64
C ASP A 73 5.17 12.03 5.47
N MET A 74 4.02 11.58 4.96
CA MET A 74 2.76 11.58 5.69
C MET A 74 2.84 10.71 6.94
N ALA A 75 3.36 9.48 6.84
CA ALA A 75 3.55 8.60 7.98
C ALA A 75 4.49 9.21 9.02
N ALA A 76 5.60 9.82 8.59
CA ALA A 76 6.54 10.52 9.46
C ALA A 76 5.87 11.69 10.20
N GLY A 77 5.01 12.45 9.53
CA GLY A 77 4.20 13.52 10.14
C GLY A 77 3.25 13.00 11.22
N ARG A 78 2.80 11.76 11.12
CA ARG A 78 1.99 11.07 12.14
C ARG A 78 2.83 10.44 13.26
N GLY A 79 4.16 10.46 13.15
CA GLY A 79 5.07 9.76 14.07
C GLY A 79 5.08 8.25 13.88
N GLU A 80 4.70 7.76 12.71
CA GLU A 80 4.56 6.35 12.35
C GLU A 80 5.56 5.98 11.25
N LYS A 81 5.92 4.69 11.12
CA LYS A 81 6.55 4.18 9.92
C LYS A 81 5.52 4.02 8.80
N LEU A 82 5.96 4.10 7.54
CA LEU A 82 5.07 3.88 6.40
C LEU A 82 4.34 2.53 6.48
N SER A 83 5.04 1.47 6.91
CA SER A 83 4.43 0.15 7.10
C SER A 83 3.34 0.15 8.17
N GLU A 84 3.56 0.85 9.28
CA GLU A 84 2.59 0.99 10.37
C GLU A 84 1.33 1.73 9.88
N MET A 85 1.51 2.88 9.23
CA MET A 85 0.43 3.66 8.63
C MET A 85 -0.35 2.84 7.59
N ALA A 86 0.32 2.13 6.68
CA ALA A 86 -0.33 1.35 5.63
C ALA A 86 -1.16 0.18 6.17
N LEU A 87 -0.69 -0.49 7.22
CA LEU A 87 -1.42 -1.54 7.91
C LEU A 87 -2.58 -0.96 8.73
N GLY A 88 -2.36 0.15 9.45
CA GLY A 88 -3.37 0.88 10.19
C GLY A 88 -4.51 1.36 9.29
N TRP A 89 -4.16 1.87 8.09
CA TRP A 89 -5.14 2.25 7.08
C TRP A 89 -6.04 1.08 6.64
N LEU A 90 -5.51 -0.13 6.51
CA LEU A 90 -6.32 -1.32 6.23
C LEU A 90 -7.21 -1.69 7.41
N LEU A 91 -6.66 -1.67 8.63
CA LEU A 91 -7.40 -2.01 9.85
C LEU A 91 -8.51 -0.99 10.17
N ALA A 92 -8.39 0.25 9.70
CA ALA A 92 -9.43 1.27 9.84
C ALA A 92 -10.65 1.02 8.93
N GLN A 93 -10.54 0.12 7.93
CA GLN A 93 -11.66 -0.23 7.06
C GLN A 93 -12.63 -1.15 7.77
N GLN A 94 -13.90 -0.77 7.87
CA GLN A 94 -14.91 -1.48 8.64
C GLN A 94 -15.11 -2.95 8.21
N GLU A 95 -14.92 -3.25 6.91
CA GLU A 95 -15.08 -4.60 6.36
C GLU A 95 -13.86 -5.48 6.55
N VAL A 96 -12.69 -4.91 6.89
CA VAL A 96 -11.46 -5.65 7.10
C VAL A 96 -11.43 -6.25 8.49
N THR A 97 -11.49 -7.57 8.56
CA THR A 97 -11.45 -8.33 9.82
C THR A 97 -10.02 -8.66 10.24
N SER A 98 -9.15 -8.93 9.28
CA SER A 98 -7.76 -9.31 9.54
C SER A 98 -6.86 -8.94 8.38
N VAL A 99 -5.62 -8.58 8.71
CA VAL A 99 -4.56 -8.26 7.76
C VAL A 99 -3.48 -9.32 7.85
N LEU A 100 -3.28 -10.06 6.74
CA LEU A 100 -2.29 -11.11 6.67
C LEU A 100 -0.92 -10.53 6.33
N ILE A 101 -0.03 -10.48 7.30
CA ILE A 101 1.35 -9.99 7.13
C ILE A 101 2.31 -11.14 6.84
N GLY A 102 3.32 -10.89 6.00
CA GLY A 102 4.50 -11.74 5.83
C GLY A 102 5.73 -11.06 6.41
N ALA A 103 6.59 -11.82 7.06
CA ALA A 103 7.83 -11.31 7.62
C ALA A 103 8.97 -12.31 7.37
N SER A 104 10.16 -11.80 7.07
CA SER A 104 11.39 -12.58 6.95
C SER A 104 12.27 -12.50 8.21
N ARG A 105 11.95 -11.60 9.13
CA ARG A 105 12.68 -11.36 10.39
C ARG A 105 11.69 -11.09 11.52
N PRO A 106 11.95 -11.56 12.75
CA PRO A 106 11.06 -11.33 13.91
C PRO A 106 10.78 -9.85 14.16
N GLN A 107 11.77 -8.97 13.97
CA GLN A 107 11.61 -7.53 14.17
C GLN A 107 10.51 -6.93 13.28
N GLN A 108 10.34 -7.43 12.05
CA GLN A 108 9.27 -6.97 11.16
C GLN A 108 7.87 -7.27 11.72
N ILE A 109 7.72 -8.40 12.42
CA ILE A 109 6.44 -8.72 13.09
C ILE A 109 6.19 -7.73 14.21
N LEU A 110 7.20 -7.49 15.06
CA LEU A 110 7.10 -6.55 16.18
C LEU A 110 6.79 -5.12 15.71
N ASP A 111 7.39 -4.69 14.59
CA ASP A 111 7.10 -3.38 14.01
C ASP A 111 5.69 -3.34 13.42
N ASN A 112 5.28 -4.37 12.67
CA ASN A 112 3.97 -4.41 12.04
C ASN A 112 2.80 -4.47 13.05
N ILE A 113 2.99 -5.11 14.21
CA ILE A 113 1.97 -5.16 15.27
C ILE A 113 1.63 -3.75 15.80
N LYS A 114 2.56 -2.80 15.74
CA LYS A 114 2.32 -1.42 16.18
C LYS A 114 1.17 -0.75 15.41
N ALA A 115 0.86 -1.23 14.21
CA ALA A 115 -0.25 -0.73 13.41
C ALA A 115 -1.61 -0.79 14.12
N ILE A 116 -1.80 -1.66 15.12
CA ILE A 116 -3.02 -1.72 15.92
C ILE A 116 -3.20 -0.49 16.82
N HIS A 117 -2.13 0.27 17.02
CA HIS A 117 -2.11 1.49 17.83
C HIS A 117 -2.03 2.77 16.99
N CYS A 118 -2.12 2.65 15.66
CA CYS A 118 -2.16 3.82 14.79
C CYS A 118 -3.27 4.78 15.20
N ALA A 119 -2.98 6.07 15.22
CA ALA A 119 -3.98 7.09 15.45
C ALA A 119 -5.10 7.01 14.37
N PRO A 120 -6.33 7.34 14.70
CA PRO A 120 -7.40 7.44 13.69
C PRO A 120 -6.98 8.39 12.57
N PHE A 121 -7.37 8.05 11.34
CA PHE A 121 -7.13 8.91 10.18
C PHE A 121 -8.15 10.04 10.15
N THR A 122 -7.71 11.25 9.82
CA THR A 122 -8.61 12.34 9.49
C THR A 122 -9.17 12.18 8.08
N GLU A 123 -10.25 12.89 7.76
CA GLU A 123 -10.81 12.88 6.39
C GLU A 123 -9.80 13.43 5.37
N GLU A 124 -9.04 14.46 5.73
CA GLU A 124 -8.00 15.05 4.88
C GLU A 124 -6.87 14.03 4.60
N GLU A 125 -6.46 13.26 5.60
CA GLU A 125 -5.47 12.20 5.44
C GLU A 125 -5.98 11.10 4.49
N LEU A 126 -7.22 10.66 4.65
CA LEU A 126 -7.81 9.65 3.77
C LEU A 126 -7.93 10.15 2.33
N VAL A 127 -8.38 11.39 2.12
CA VAL A 127 -8.42 12.01 0.80
C VAL A 127 -7.02 12.08 0.19
N ARG A 128 -6.02 12.51 0.98
CA ARG A 128 -4.65 12.60 0.49
C ARG A 128 -4.05 11.25 0.12
N ILE A 129 -4.31 10.20 0.90
CA ILE A 129 -3.91 8.83 0.55
C ILE A 129 -4.55 8.40 -0.78
N ASP A 130 -5.83 8.72 -0.97
CA ASP A 130 -6.56 8.36 -2.19
C ASP A 130 -6.01 9.12 -3.41
N GLU A 131 -5.70 10.40 -3.28
CA GLU A 131 -5.06 11.20 -4.33
C GLU A 131 -3.69 10.62 -4.72
N ILE A 132 -2.80 10.41 -3.75
CA ILE A 132 -1.48 9.84 -4.00
C ILE A 132 -1.61 8.47 -4.71
N ALA A 133 -2.52 7.62 -4.26
CA ALA A 133 -2.75 6.31 -4.88
C ALA A 133 -3.34 6.41 -6.29
N ALA A 134 -4.15 7.44 -6.58
CA ALA A 134 -4.82 7.64 -7.86
C ALA A 134 -3.92 8.24 -8.95
N GLU A 135 -2.90 9.02 -8.60
CA GLU A 135 -1.98 9.67 -9.55
C GLU A 135 -1.42 8.67 -10.58
N ASN A 136 -1.20 7.42 -10.17
CA ASN A 136 -0.76 6.34 -11.06
C ASN A 136 -1.84 5.95 -12.10
N THR A 137 -3.12 6.07 -11.78
CA THR A 137 -4.22 5.74 -12.69
C THR A 137 -4.38 6.82 -13.76
N ALA A 138 -4.24 8.08 -13.40
CA ALA A 138 -4.28 9.21 -14.35
C ALA A 138 -3.08 9.18 -15.33
N SER A 139 -1.88 8.85 -14.85
CA SER A 139 -0.69 8.67 -15.69
C SER A 139 -0.84 7.50 -16.67
N MET A 140 -1.45 6.38 -16.25
CA MET A 140 -1.76 5.26 -17.14
C MET A 140 -2.80 5.62 -18.22
N ILE A 141 -3.83 6.38 -17.85
CA ILE A 141 -4.86 6.85 -18.79
C ILE A 141 -4.25 7.84 -19.81
N MET A 142 -3.41 8.78 -19.36
CA MET A 142 -2.69 9.68 -20.27
C MET A 142 -1.75 8.92 -21.22
N LYS A 143 -1.00 7.95 -20.73
CA LYS A 143 -0.11 7.12 -21.56
C LYS A 143 -0.89 6.29 -22.58
N SER A 144 -2.05 5.72 -22.20
CA SER A 144 -2.90 4.97 -23.13
C SER A 144 -3.57 5.86 -24.21
N GLN A 145 -3.79 7.14 -23.90
CA GLN A 145 -4.32 8.10 -24.87
C GLN A 145 -3.24 8.65 -25.82
N ILE A 146 -1.99 8.75 -25.36
CA ILE A 146 -0.87 9.24 -26.17
C ILE A 146 -0.26 8.13 -27.04
N TYR A 147 -0.33 6.87 -26.60
CA TYR A 147 0.18 5.70 -27.31
C TYR A 147 -0.87 4.59 -27.39
N PRO A 148 -1.91 4.74 -28.26
CA PRO A 148 -2.87 3.66 -28.47
C PRO A 148 -2.19 2.52 -29.22
N GLY A 149 -1.81 1.46 -28.50
CA GLY A 149 -1.25 0.24 -29.11
C GLY A 149 0.13 -0.18 -28.61
N ALA A 150 0.62 0.37 -27.48
CA ALA A 150 1.81 -0.14 -26.80
C ALA A 150 1.44 -1.16 -25.72
#